data_053a6a7a883e2d9bfe31434340655972
#
_entry.id   053a6a7a883e2d9bfe31434340655972
#
_cell.length_a   1.000
_cell.length_b   1.000
_cell.length_c   1.000
_cell.angle_alpha   90.00
_cell.angle_beta   90.00
_cell.angle_gamma   90.00
#
_symmetry.space_group_name_H-M   'P 1'
#
loop_
_entity.id
_entity.type
_entity.pdbx_description
1 polymer ?
#
loop_
_entity_poly.entity_id
_entity_poly.type
_entity_poly.pdbx_seq_one_letter_code
_entity_poly.pdbx_strand_id
1 'polypeptide(L)'
;FEGYSLVLDALEKETIETQDEALTDLYRKIRPADTPTPEAGRNLLDSFYFNTKRYDLARVGRYKINRKLGLEKDVNDRSLSREDIISTIKYLVTLHAGDTKFPGKRDGQDVDLRVDVDDIDHFGNRRIRQVGELIQNQLRTGLSRMERVVRERMTTQDPEAITPQSLINIRPVNATIKEFFGTSQLSQFMDQNNPLSGVTNKRRLSALGPGGLSRDRASMEVRDVHPSHFGRMCPIESPEGPNIGLIGSLATFGRVNPFGFIETPYRKVVNGHVTDEVEY
;
A
#
# COMPACT_ATOMS: atom_id res chain seq x y z
N PHE A 1 -0.81 14.22 24.75
CA PHE A 1 -2.28 14.09 24.75
C PHE A 1 -2.96 15.14 25.66
N GLU A 2 -2.30 16.27 25.92
CA GLU A 2 -2.90 17.36 26.69
C GLU A 2 -4.18 17.85 25.99
N GLY A 3 -5.29 17.91 26.77
CA GLY A 3 -6.60 18.34 26.27
C GLY A 3 -7.57 17.23 25.84
N TYR A 4 -7.14 15.96 25.81
CA TYR A 4 -8.02 14.84 25.42
C TYR A 4 -8.17 13.84 26.57
N SER A 5 -9.38 13.70 27.10
CA SER A 5 -9.70 12.74 28.18
C SER A 5 -9.72 11.29 27.69
N LEU A 6 -9.99 11.04 26.39
CA LEU A 6 -10.20 9.69 25.83
C LEU A 6 -9.08 8.70 26.13
N VAL A 7 -7.82 9.14 26.08
CA VAL A 7 -6.67 8.27 26.38
C VAL A 7 -6.59 7.98 27.86
N LEU A 8 -6.87 8.98 28.70
CA LEU A 8 -6.90 8.82 30.16
C LEU A 8 -8.06 7.92 30.58
N ASP A 9 -9.25 8.15 30.04
CA ASP A 9 -10.44 7.33 30.29
C ASP A 9 -10.23 5.86 29.88
N ALA A 10 -9.48 5.63 28.80
CA ALA A 10 -9.10 4.29 28.36
C ALA A 10 -8.09 3.63 29.32
N LEU A 11 -7.10 4.40 29.80
CA LEU A 11 -6.12 3.91 30.76
C LEU A 11 -6.73 3.65 32.15
N GLU A 12 -7.71 4.46 32.58
CA GLU A 12 -8.44 4.22 33.84
C GLU A 12 -9.29 2.93 33.83
N LYS A 13 -9.76 2.54 32.64
CA LYS A 13 -10.53 1.28 32.45
C LYS A 13 -9.64 0.05 32.24
N GLU A 14 -8.35 0.27 31.99
CA GLU A 14 -7.42 -0.82 31.76
C GLU A 14 -7.03 -1.49 33.08
N THR A 15 -7.07 -2.80 33.11
CA THR A 15 -6.74 -3.61 34.29
C THR A 15 -5.29 -4.06 34.31
N ILE A 16 -4.55 -3.80 33.24
CA ILE A 16 -3.16 -4.23 33.05
C ILE A 16 -2.23 -3.13 33.57
N GLU A 17 -1.42 -3.46 34.55
CA GLU A 17 -0.52 -2.49 35.20
C GLU A 17 0.92 -2.59 34.69
N THR A 18 1.35 -3.75 34.24
CA THR A 18 2.75 -4.01 33.86
C THR A 18 2.92 -4.28 32.36
N GLN A 19 4.10 -3.97 31.84
CA GLN A 19 4.45 -4.23 30.43
C GLN A 19 4.40 -5.73 30.11
N ASP A 20 4.81 -6.60 31.03
CA ASP A 20 4.84 -8.03 30.81
C ASP A 20 3.44 -8.64 30.78
N GLU A 21 2.52 -8.14 31.59
CA GLU A 21 1.11 -8.49 31.52
C GLU A 21 0.49 -8.03 30.20
N ALA A 22 0.78 -6.80 29.74
CA ALA A 22 0.31 -6.28 28.47
C ALA A 22 0.78 -7.15 27.29
N LEU A 23 2.05 -7.56 27.27
CA LEU A 23 2.60 -8.44 26.24
C LEU A 23 1.96 -9.82 26.26
N THR A 24 1.70 -10.35 27.45
CA THR A 24 1.04 -11.65 27.64
C THR A 24 -0.42 -11.61 27.16
N ASP A 25 -1.15 -10.56 27.52
CA ASP A 25 -2.56 -10.38 27.12
C ASP A 25 -2.68 -10.19 25.61
N LEU A 26 -1.81 -9.35 25.03
CA LEU A 26 -1.73 -9.14 23.59
C LEU A 26 -1.43 -10.44 22.83
N TYR A 27 -0.49 -11.24 23.34
CA TYR A 27 -0.19 -12.55 22.74
C TYR A 27 -1.39 -13.48 22.79
N ARG A 28 -2.10 -13.54 23.92
CA ARG A 28 -3.31 -14.35 24.09
C ARG A 28 -4.43 -13.96 23.14
N LYS A 29 -4.62 -12.64 22.92
CA LYS A 29 -5.65 -12.13 21.98
C LYS A 29 -5.33 -12.47 20.51
N ILE A 30 -4.05 -12.50 20.13
CA ILE A 30 -3.63 -12.78 18.75
C ILE A 30 -3.52 -14.31 18.49
N ARG A 31 -3.03 -15.05 19.49
CA ARG A 31 -2.82 -16.51 19.42
C ARG A 31 -3.44 -17.22 20.63
N PRO A 32 -4.75 -17.39 20.67
CA PRO A 32 -5.43 -17.96 21.83
C PRO A 32 -5.08 -19.44 22.10
N ALA A 33 -4.57 -20.17 21.12
CA ALA A 33 -4.24 -21.59 21.25
C ALA A 33 -2.85 -21.84 21.86
N ASP A 34 -1.98 -20.84 21.89
CA ASP A 34 -0.61 -20.99 22.37
C ASP A 34 -0.47 -20.56 23.84
N THR A 35 0.56 -21.05 24.53
CA THR A 35 0.87 -20.62 25.89
C THR A 35 1.46 -19.20 25.85
N PRO A 36 0.82 -18.21 26.48
CA PRO A 36 1.29 -16.84 26.46
C PRO A 36 2.48 -16.65 27.41
N THR A 37 3.55 -16.06 26.88
CA THR A 37 4.70 -15.58 27.68
C THR A 37 5.05 -14.16 27.27
N PRO A 38 5.58 -13.30 28.17
CA PRO A 38 5.98 -11.93 27.83
C PRO A 38 7.01 -11.88 26.69
N GLU A 39 7.96 -12.81 26.67
CA GLU A 39 8.97 -12.90 25.62
C GLU A 39 8.36 -13.26 24.25
N ALA A 40 7.43 -14.22 24.21
CA ALA A 40 6.70 -14.58 23.00
C ALA A 40 5.85 -13.39 22.49
N GLY A 41 5.24 -12.63 23.39
CA GLY A 41 4.50 -11.41 23.08
C GLY A 41 5.39 -10.33 22.45
N ARG A 42 6.57 -10.09 23.03
CA ARG A 42 7.55 -9.15 22.49
C ARG A 42 8.04 -9.56 21.09
N ASN A 43 8.44 -10.82 20.92
CA ASN A 43 8.87 -11.37 19.65
C ASN A 43 7.77 -11.30 18.58
N LEU A 44 6.50 -11.47 18.96
CA LEU A 44 5.36 -11.36 18.08
C LEU A 44 5.17 -9.92 17.59
N LEU A 45 5.21 -8.94 18.50
CA LEU A 45 5.13 -7.52 18.17
C LEU A 45 6.27 -7.06 17.26
N ASP A 46 7.51 -7.41 17.64
CA ASP A 46 8.68 -7.07 16.83
C ASP A 46 8.58 -7.68 15.43
N SER A 47 8.10 -8.91 15.34
CA SER A 47 7.90 -9.59 14.07
C SER A 47 6.83 -8.93 13.20
N PHE A 48 5.74 -8.43 13.78
CA PHE A 48 4.61 -7.87 13.02
C PHE A 48 4.84 -6.44 12.54
N TYR A 49 5.53 -5.61 13.34
CA TYR A 49 5.58 -4.18 13.07
C TYR A 49 6.98 -3.63 12.83
N PHE A 50 8.01 -4.23 13.42
CA PHE A 50 9.36 -3.67 13.42
C PHE A 50 10.39 -4.49 12.66
N ASN A 51 10.07 -5.73 12.29
CA ASN A 51 10.98 -6.60 11.54
C ASN A 51 10.84 -6.36 10.03
N THR A 52 11.84 -5.74 9.42
CA THR A 52 11.90 -5.43 7.99
C THR A 52 11.81 -6.65 7.05
N LYS A 53 12.08 -7.86 7.56
CA LYS A 53 11.93 -9.10 6.79
C LYS A 53 10.47 -9.56 6.68
N ARG A 54 9.60 -9.15 7.60
CA ARG A 54 8.20 -9.57 7.67
C ARG A 54 7.21 -8.44 7.39
N TYR A 55 7.58 -7.22 7.73
CA TYR A 55 6.77 -6.03 7.54
C TYR A 55 7.53 -5.00 6.71
N ASP A 56 6.93 -4.57 5.61
CA ASP A 56 7.49 -3.58 4.71
C ASP A 56 6.41 -2.57 4.31
N LEU A 57 6.53 -1.34 4.79
CA LEU A 57 5.67 -0.22 4.39
C LEU A 57 5.83 0.14 2.91
N ALA A 58 6.92 -0.28 2.30
CA ALA A 58 7.43 0.26 1.05
C ALA A 58 7.61 1.80 1.10
N ARG A 59 8.20 2.37 0.06
CA ARG A 59 8.38 3.84 -0.03
C ARG A 59 7.05 4.59 -0.03
N VAL A 60 6.03 4.00 -0.61
CA VAL A 60 4.69 4.60 -0.71
C VAL A 60 4.03 4.72 0.65
N GLY A 61 4.08 3.66 1.47
CA GLY A 61 3.52 3.67 2.81
C GLY A 61 4.21 4.73 3.69
N ARG A 62 5.56 4.79 3.65
CA ARG A 62 6.31 5.81 4.39
C ARG A 62 5.96 7.23 3.93
N TYR A 63 5.90 7.47 2.63
CA TYR A 63 5.48 8.75 2.07
C TYR A 63 4.08 9.17 2.57
N LYS A 64 3.10 8.26 2.54
CA LYS A 64 1.73 8.54 2.99
C LYS A 64 1.66 8.82 4.50
N ILE A 65 2.35 8.04 5.32
CA ILE A 65 2.43 8.25 6.78
C ILE A 65 3.05 9.61 7.08
N ASN A 66 4.21 9.91 6.49
CA ASN A 66 4.87 11.19 6.69
C ASN A 66 3.94 12.37 6.33
N ARG A 67 3.29 12.29 5.16
CA ARG A 67 2.40 13.36 4.70
C ARG A 67 1.14 13.51 5.57
N LYS A 68 0.55 12.40 6.04
CA LYS A 68 -0.68 12.40 6.84
C LYS A 68 -0.43 12.86 8.27
N LEU A 69 0.67 12.40 8.87
CA LEU A 69 0.99 12.65 10.28
C LEU A 69 2.01 13.79 10.48
N GLY A 70 2.47 14.45 9.41
CA GLY A 70 3.47 15.51 9.50
C GLY A 70 4.81 15.03 10.05
N LEU A 71 5.26 13.85 9.63
CA LEU A 71 6.54 13.28 10.02
C LEU A 71 7.57 13.45 8.89
N GLU A 72 8.82 13.72 9.24
CA GLU A 72 9.90 13.93 8.29
C GLU A 72 10.94 12.80 8.34
N LYS A 73 10.46 11.56 8.22
CA LYS A 73 11.34 10.40 8.17
C LYS A 73 11.81 10.11 6.75
N ASP A 74 12.98 9.47 6.63
CA ASP A 74 13.47 9.02 5.33
C ASP A 74 12.45 8.10 4.65
N VAL A 75 12.16 8.39 3.39
CA VAL A 75 11.24 7.59 2.56
C VAL A 75 11.74 6.13 2.38
N ASN A 76 13.03 5.89 2.57
CA ASN A 76 13.61 4.55 2.52
C ASN A 76 13.48 3.78 3.86
N ASP A 77 13.03 4.41 4.92
CA ASP A 77 12.71 3.73 6.18
C ASP A 77 11.38 2.96 6.04
N ARG A 78 11.49 1.64 5.87
CA ARG A 78 10.38 0.75 5.54
C ARG A 78 9.69 0.11 6.73
N SER A 79 10.23 0.28 7.94
CA SER A 79 9.64 -0.25 9.16
C SER A 79 8.82 0.81 9.89
N LEU A 80 7.85 0.38 10.67
CA LEU A 80 7.16 1.26 11.60
C LEU A 80 8.09 1.61 12.76
N SER A 81 7.86 2.77 13.35
CA SER A 81 8.51 3.20 14.58
C SER A 81 7.47 3.50 15.67
N ARG A 82 7.91 3.62 16.90
CA ARG A 82 7.03 4.01 18.03
C ARG A 82 6.39 5.37 17.80
N GLU A 83 7.12 6.29 17.20
CA GLU A 83 6.62 7.63 16.87
C GLU A 83 5.47 7.59 15.86
N ASP A 84 5.54 6.73 14.85
CA ASP A 84 4.45 6.54 13.89
C ASP A 84 3.16 6.09 14.59
N ILE A 85 3.27 5.16 15.54
CA ILE A 85 2.13 4.66 16.32
C ILE A 85 1.55 5.75 17.20
N ILE A 86 2.39 6.47 17.96
CA ILE A 86 1.95 7.55 18.85
C ILE A 86 1.29 8.68 18.05
N SER A 87 1.88 9.08 16.92
CA SER A 87 1.32 10.11 16.05
C SER A 87 -0.01 9.67 15.42
N THR A 88 -0.15 8.39 15.08
CA THR A 88 -1.42 7.83 14.60
C THR A 88 -2.50 7.91 15.68
N ILE A 89 -2.18 7.53 16.92
CA ILE A 89 -3.12 7.63 18.04
C ILE A 89 -3.52 9.09 18.28
N LYS A 90 -2.55 10.02 18.28
CA LYS A 90 -2.83 11.45 18.39
C LYS A 90 -3.79 11.93 17.31
N TYR A 91 -3.51 11.56 16.04
CA TYR A 91 -4.36 11.93 14.91
C TYR A 91 -5.80 11.40 15.07
N LEU A 92 -5.96 10.13 15.49
CA LEU A 92 -7.28 9.54 15.73
C LEU A 92 -8.04 10.23 16.85
N VAL A 93 -7.37 10.59 17.95
CA VAL A 93 -7.98 11.32 19.07
C VAL A 93 -8.39 12.73 18.63
N THR A 94 -7.55 13.43 17.87
CA THR A 94 -7.85 14.75 17.30
C THR A 94 -9.07 14.68 16.37
N LEU A 95 -9.13 13.67 15.51
CA LEU A 95 -10.26 13.43 14.62
C LEU A 95 -11.55 13.17 15.40
N HIS A 96 -11.48 12.35 16.47
CA HIS A 96 -12.64 12.03 17.32
C HIS A 96 -13.15 13.26 18.09
N ALA A 97 -12.25 14.14 18.51
CA ALA A 97 -12.61 15.40 19.18
C ALA A 97 -13.29 16.42 18.24
N GLY A 98 -13.21 16.18 16.92
CA GLY A 98 -13.76 17.10 15.92
C GLY A 98 -12.85 18.28 15.58
N ASP A 99 -11.60 18.24 16.04
CA ASP A 99 -10.62 19.26 15.69
C ASP A 99 -10.23 19.16 14.22
N THR A 100 -10.07 20.30 13.58
CA THR A 100 -9.76 20.40 12.16
C THR A 100 -8.28 20.55 11.86
N LYS A 101 -7.45 20.70 12.92
CA LYS A 101 -6.01 20.95 12.81
C LYS A 101 -5.20 19.96 13.63
N PHE A 102 -4.12 19.50 13.05
CA PHE A 102 -3.15 18.62 13.68
C PHE A 102 -1.75 19.18 13.51
N PRO A 103 -0.97 19.38 14.59
CA PRO A 103 0.38 19.90 14.49
C PRO A 103 1.31 18.87 13.87
N GLY A 104 2.02 19.28 12.85
CA GLY A 104 2.99 18.44 12.13
C GLY A 104 4.12 19.25 11.55
N LYS A 105 5.04 18.60 10.84
CA LYS A 105 6.14 19.24 10.16
C LYS A 105 6.06 19.02 8.66
N ARG A 106 6.48 20.00 7.90
CA ARG A 106 6.64 19.90 6.44
C ARG A 106 7.82 20.79 6.01
N ASP A 107 8.80 20.18 5.35
CA ASP A 107 10.02 20.86 4.87
C ASP A 107 10.75 21.63 5.99
N GLY A 108 10.85 21.01 7.20
CA GLY A 108 11.48 21.58 8.38
C GLY A 108 10.68 22.68 9.10
N GLN A 109 9.46 22.99 8.62
CA GLN A 109 8.60 24.00 9.21
C GLN A 109 7.43 23.35 9.94
N ASP A 110 7.06 23.91 11.09
CA ASP A 110 5.86 23.50 11.80
C ASP A 110 4.63 24.00 11.04
N VAL A 111 3.70 23.10 10.73
CA VAL A 111 2.48 23.38 9.97
C VAL A 111 1.27 22.74 10.64
N ASP A 112 0.15 23.43 10.54
CA ASP A 112 -1.16 22.86 10.90
C ASP A 112 -1.67 22.01 9.73
N LEU A 113 -1.68 20.70 9.91
CA LEU A 113 -2.26 19.77 8.95
C LEU A 113 -3.77 19.70 9.13
N ARG A 114 -4.50 19.63 8.04
CA ARG A 114 -5.94 19.41 8.07
C ARG A 114 -6.24 17.99 8.53
N VAL A 115 -7.12 17.86 9.52
CA VAL A 115 -7.66 16.58 10.01
C VAL A 115 -8.96 16.30 9.28
N ASP A 116 -9.01 15.16 8.61
CA ASP A 116 -10.18 14.74 7.84
C ASP A 116 -10.25 13.21 7.79
N VAL A 117 -11.47 12.70 7.66
CA VAL A 117 -11.69 11.29 7.32
C VAL A 117 -11.22 11.04 5.89
N ASP A 118 -10.47 9.96 5.67
CA ASP A 118 -9.98 9.65 4.34
C ASP A 118 -11.12 9.25 3.41
N ASP A 119 -11.19 9.92 2.27
CA ASP A 119 -12.01 9.50 1.15
C ASP A 119 -11.29 8.37 0.41
N ILE A 120 -11.83 7.14 0.53
CA ILE A 120 -11.22 5.93 -0.03
C ILE A 120 -11.26 5.89 -1.56
N ASP A 121 -12.19 6.60 -2.19
CA ASP A 121 -12.36 6.61 -3.64
C ASP A 121 -11.56 7.73 -4.33
N HIS A 122 -11.01 8.66 -3.57
CA HIS A 122 -10.14 9.70 -4.08
C HIS A 122 -8.84 9.12 -4.67
N PHE A 123 -8.44 9.54 -5.89
CA PHE A 123 -7.21 9.05 -6.54
C PHE A 123 -5.91 9.37 -5.78
N GLY A 124 -5.95 10.27 -4.83
CA GLY A 124 -4.87 10.45 -3.84
C GLY A 124 -4.71 9.29 -2.85
N ASN A 125 -5.71 8.42 -2.73
CA ASN A 125 -5.73 7.24 -1.85
C ASN A 125 -5.77 5.92 -2.64
N ARG A 126 -6.10 5.96 -3.93
CA ARG A 126 -6.12 4.80 -4.83
C ARG A 126 -4.85 4.79 -5.68
N ARG A 127 -3.99 3.82 -5.43
CA ARG A 127 -2.71 3.64 -6.12
C ARG A 127 -2.84 2.68 -7.30
N ILE A 128 -2.16 3.01 -8.38
CA ILE A 128 -2.05 2.15 -9.56
C ILE A 128 -0.78 1.31 -9.47
N ARG A 129 -0.90 0.01 -9.69
CA ARG A 129 0.23 -0.90 -9.84
C ARG A 129 0.53 -1.09 -11.31
N GLN A 130 1.68 -0.61 -11.74
CA GLN A 130 2.13 -0.77 -13.11
C GLN A 130 2.64 -2.20 -13.39
N VAL A 131 2.78 -2.55 -14.67
CA VAL A 131 3.23 -3.87 -15.11
C VAL A 131 4.57 -4.27 -14.46
N GLY A 132 5.52 -3.33 -14.36
CA GLY A 132 6.82 -3.58 -13.72
C GLY A 132 6.69 -4.07 -12.28
N GLU A 133 5.82 -3.47 -11.49
CA GLU A 133 5.56 -3.87 -10.11
C GLU A 133 4.91 -5.27 -10.03
N LEU A 134 3.97 -5.55 -10.92
CA LEU A 134 3.32 -6.87 -10.99
C LEU A 134 4.33 -7.98 -11.31
N ILE A 135 5.21 -7.75 -12.29
CA ILE A 135 6.28 -8.71 -12.66
C ILE A 135 7.30 -8.83 -11.51
N GLN A 136 7.69 -7.73 -10.88
CA GLN A 136 8.59 -7.75 -9.72
C GLN A 136 8.06 -8.64 -8.59
N ASN A 137 6.76 -8.56 -8.29
CA ASN A 137 6.14 -9.39 -7.27
C ASN A 137 6.18 -10.88 -7.63
N GLN A 138 5.97 -11.24 -8.90
CA GLN A 138 6.09 -12.61 -9.36
C GLN A 138 7.54 -13.11 -9.31
N LEU A 139 8.48 -12.28 -9.72
CA LEU A 139 9.90 -12.60 -9.63
C LEU A 139 10.33 -12.82 -8.17
N ARG A 140 9.90 -11.96 -7.25
CA ARG A 140 10.16 -12.09 -5.81
C ARG A 140 9.63 -13.43 -5.28
N THR A 141 8.41 -13.82 -5.66
CA THR A 141 7.81 -15.09 -5.27
C THR A 141 8.63 -16.27 -5.81
N GLY A 142 9.04 -16.22 -7.08
CA GLY A 142 9.89 -17.25 -7.69
C GLY A 142 11.26 -17.38 -7.02
N LEU A 143 11.90 -16.24 -6.70
CA LEU A 143 13.18 -16.21 -5.99
C LEU A 143 13.06 -16.74 -4.56
N SER A 144 12.00 -16.41 -3.84
CA SER A 144 11.76 -16.93 -2.48
C SER A 144 11.54 -18.45 -2.49
N ARG A 145 10.83 -18.98 -3.49
CA ARG A 145 10.70 -20.44 -3.68
C ARG A 145 12.06 -21.10 -3.97
N MET A 146 12.87 -20.47 -4.81
CA MET A 146 14.21 -20.93 -5.13
C MET A 146 15.13 -20.90 -3.90
N GLU A 147 15.12 -19.81 -3.14
CA GLU A 147 15.89 -19.67 -1.88
C GLU A 147 15.56 -20.79 -0.90
N ARG A 148 14.28 -21.11 -0.73
CA ARG A 148 13.85 -22.20 0.17
C ARG A 148 14.44 -23.54 -0.26
N VAL A 149 14.42 -23.86 -1.56
CA VAL A 149 14.99 -25.11 -2.11
C VAL A 149 16.51 -25.12 -1.96
N VAL A 150 17.19 -24.00 -2.19
CA VAL A 150 18.64 -23.89 -2.00
C VAL A 150 18.99 -24.13 -0.53
N ARG A 151 18.27 -23.52 0.40
CA ARG A 151 18.49 -23.70 1.86
C ARG A 151 18.30 -25.15 2.29
N GLU A 152 17.25 -25.81 1.78
CA GLU A 152 17.00 -27.24 2.03
C GLU A 152 18.14 -28.12 1.51
N ARG A 153 18.61 -27.88 0.28
CA ARG A 153 19.72 -28.62 -0.31
C ARG A 153 21.03 -28.41 0.45
N MET A 154 21.31 -27.19 0.91
CA MET A 154 22.51 -26.91 1.73
C MET A 154 22.53 -27.65 3.05
N THR A 155 21.37 -28.00 3.61
CA THR A 155 21.29 -28.78 4.86
C THR A 155 21.32 -30.28 4.64
N THR A 156 20.97 -30.77 3.46
CA THR A 156 20.83 -32.22 3.18
C THR A 156 21.95 -32.80 2.36
N GLN A 157 22.72 -31.99 1.63
CA GLN A 157 23.83 -32.45 0.77
C GLN A 157 25.17 -32.39 1.49
N ASP A 158 26.11 -33.22 1.03
CA ASP A 158 27.47 -33.23 1.53
C ASP A 158 28.20 -31.92 1.20
N PRO A 159 28.73 -31.22 2.21
CA PRO A 159 29.42 -29.94 2.04
C PRO A 159 30.57 -29.97 1.00
N GLU A 160 31.26 -31.10 0.84
CA GLU A 160 32.38 -31.21 -0.10
C GLU A 160 31.94 -31.33 -1.56
N ALA A 161 30.68 -31.75 -1.81
CA ALA A 161 30.12 -31.91 -3.14
C ALA A 161 29.27 -30.71 -3.61
N ILE A 162 29.06 -29.71 -2.77
CA ILE A 162 28.21 -28.57 -3.08
C ILE A 162 28.87 -27.62 -4.08
N THR A 163 28.16 -27.35 -5.18
CA THR A 163 28.51 -26.34 -6.17
C THR A 163 27.31 -25.38 -6.38
N PRO A 164 27.53 -24.14 -6.80
CA PRO A 164 26.40 -23.24 -7.12
C PRO A 164 25.43 -23.82 -8.17
N GLN A 165 25.95 -24.56 -9.14
CA GLN A 165 25.13 -25.21 -10.17
C GLN A 165 24.25 -26.34 -9.61
N SER A 166 24.73 -27.09 -8.61
CA SER A 166 23.94 -28.16 -7.99
C SER A 166 22.85 -27.63 -7.08
N LEU A 167 23.06 -26.45 -6.47
CA LEU A 167 22.12 -25.81 -5.55
C LEU A 167 21.03 -25.05 -6.26
N ILE A 168 21.38 -24.25 -7.27
CA ILE A 168 20.47 -23.31 -7.91
C ILE A 168 19.60 -24.03 -8.94
N ASN A 169 18.28 -23.89 -8.75
CA ASN A 169 17.29 -24.37 -9.72
C ASN A 169 16.42 -23.21 -10.19
N ILE A 170 16.53 -22.83 -11.45
CA ILE A 170 15.80 -21.74 -12.07
C ILE A 170 14.31 -22.05 -12.34
N ARG A 171 13.89 -23.32 -12.29
CA ARG A 171 12.52 -23.74 -12.62
C ARG A 171 11.43 -23.02 -11.84
N PRO A 172 11.53 -22.78 -10.52
CA PRO A 172 10.51 -22.06 -9.77
C PRO A 172 10.31 -20.62 -10.26
N VAL A 173 11.38 -19.93 -10.66
CA VAL A 173 11.33 -18.58 -11.20
C VAL A 173 10.63 -18.58 -12.56
N ASN A 174 11.04 -19.46 -13.46
CA ASN A 174 10.42 -19.60 -14.77
C ASN A 174 8.94 -19.98 -14.67
N ALA A 175 8.58 -20.85 -13.71
CA ALA A 175 7.20 -21.29 -13.51
C ALA A 175 6.30 -20.10 -13.08
N THR A 176 6.74 -19.27 -12.11
CA THR A 176 5.93 -18.12 -11.66
C THR A 176 5.73 -17.08 -12.74
N ILE A 177 6.76 -16.81 -13.56
CA ILE A 177 6.64 -15.86 -14.68
C ILE A 177 5.70 -16.41 -15.76
N LYS A 178 5.84 -17.69 -16.13
CA LYS A 178 4.94 -18.32 -17.10
C LYS A 178 3.50 -18.39 -16.60
N GLU A 179 3.30 -18.69 -15.32
CA GLU A 179 1.98 -18.69 -14.68
C GLU A 179 1.32 -17.30 -14.76
N PHE A 180 2.07 -16.22 -14.46
CA PHE A 180 1.55 -14.86 -14.54
C PHE A 180 1.08 -14.51 -15.96
N PHE A 181 1.92 -14.72 -16.98
CA PHE A 181 1.55 -14.40 -18.36
C PHE A 181 0.48 -15.32 -18.95
N GLY A 182 0.36 -16.56 -18.47
CA GLY A 182 -0.59 -17.53 -18.98
C GLY A 182 -1.96 -17.53 -18.30
N THR A 183 -2.03 -17.17 -17.02
CA THR A 183 -3.25 -17.35 -16.21
C THR A 183 -3.73 -16.09 -15.49
N SER A 184 -2.91 -15.03 -15.42
CA SER A 184 -3.32 -13.81 -14.74
C SER A 184 -4.45 -13.10 -15.49
N GLN A 185 -5.46 -12.65 -14.75
CA GLN A 185 -6.55 -11.81 -15.27
C GLN A 185 -6.05 -10.48 -15.88
N LEU A 186 -4.89 -10.00 -15.45
CA LEU A 186 -4.28 -8.76 -15.93
C LEU A 186 -3.43 -8.96 -17.20
N SER A 187 -3.06 -10.21 -17.51
CA SER A 187 -2.39 -10.55 -18.76
C SER A 187 -3.45 -10.90 -19.81
N GLN A 188 -3.62 -10.03 -20.78
CA GLN A 188 -4.67 -10.12 -21.79
C GLN A 188 -4.08 -10.07 -23.19
N PHE A 189 -4.83 -10.58 -24.18
CA PHE A 189 -4.48 -10.36 -25.58
C PHE A 189 -4.51 -8.84 -25.88
N MET A 190 -3.47 -8.37 -26.56
CA MET A 190 -3.41 -7.00 -27.02
C MET A 190 -4.38 -6.79 -28.19
N ASP A 191 -5.18 -5.74 -28.11
CA ASP A 191 -5.98 -5.31 -29.23
C ASP A 191 -5.07 -4.69 -30.32
N GLN A 192 -5.10 -5.24 -31.52
CA GLN A 192 -4.22 -4.88 -32.64
C GLN A 192 -5.01 -4.49 -33.91
N ASN A 193 -6.27 -4.13 -33.80
CA ASN A 193 -7.09 -3.74 -34.95
C ASN A 193 -6.50 -2.51 -35.67
N ASN A 194 -6.00 -1.55 -34.89
CA ASN A 194 -5.28 -0.38 -35.37
C ASN A 194 -4.31 0.12 -34.29
N PRO A 195 -3.35 1.02 -34.62
CA PRO A 195 -2.40 1.54 -33.62
C PRO A 195 -3.06 2.19 -32.41
N LEU A 196 -4.19 2.88 -32.58
CA LEU A 196 -4.90 3.55 -31.49
C LEU A 196 -5.52 2.55 -30.51
N SER A 197 -6.13 1.46 -31.00
CA SER A 197 -6.67 0.41 -30.14
C SER A 197 -5.60 -0.24 -29.29
N GLY A 198 -4.40 -0.45 -29.84
CA GLY A 198 -3.24 -0.95 -29.08
C GLY A 198 -2.79 0.02 -27.98
N VAL A 199 -2.76 1.31 -28.24
CA VAL A 199 -2.43 2.34 -27.23
C VAL A 199 -3.48 2.37 -26.12
N THR A 200 -4.77 2.39 -26.48
CA THR A 200 -5.88 2.38 -25.52
C THR A 200 -5.84 1.16 -24.61
N ASN A 201 -5.58 -0.02 -25.18
CA ASN A 201 -5.46 -1.26 -24.41
C ASN A 201 -4.33 -1.20 -23.37
N LYS A 202 -3.18 -0.60 -23.72
CA LYS A 202 -2.03 -0.41 -22.79
C LYS A 202 -2.29 0.63 -21.71
N ARG A 203 -3.21 1.55 -21.92
CA ARG A 203 -3.59 2.60 -20.95
C ARG A 203 -4.81 2.25 -20.12
N ARG A 204 -5.28 1.00 -20.17
CA ARG A 204 -6.45 0.55 -19.43
C ARG A 204 -6.14 0.41 -17.96
N LEU A 205 -7.06 0.88 -17.12
CA LEU A 205 -7.03 0.77 -15.66
C LEU A 205 -8.07 -0.26 -15.24
N SER A 206 -7.68 -1.21 -14.39
CA SER A 206 -8.59 -2.22 -13.84
C SER A 206 -8.55 -2.20 -12.32
N ALA A 207 -9.72 -2.16 -11.68
CA ALA A 207 -9.85 -2.36 -10.24
C ALA A 207 -9.84 -3.85 -9.85
N LEU A 208 -9.95 -4.75 -10.83
CA LEU A 208 -10.00 -6.19 -10.66
C LEU A 208 -8.61 -6.82 -10.63
N GLY A 209 -8.57 -8.10 -10.27
CA GLY A 209 -7.35 -8.90 -10.32
C GLY A 209 -6.69 -9.11 -8.96
N PRO A 210 -5.50 -9.74 -8.93
CA PRO A 210 -4.81 -10.06 -7.69
C PRO A 210 -4.50 -8.82 -6.85
N GLY A 211 -5.00 -8.80 -5.60
CA GLY A 211 -4.88 -7.66 -4.69
C GLY A 211 -5.80 -6.47 -5.02
N GLY A 212 -6.71 -6.63 -5.98
CA GLY A 212 -7.80 -5.71 -6.28
C GLY A 212 -9.14 -6.19 -5.73
N LEU A 213 -10.23 -5.64 -6.29
CA LEU A 213 -11.60 -5.99 -5.92
C LEU A 213 -12.08 -7.23 -6.66
N SER A 214 -13.04 -7.95 -6.06
CA SER A 214 -13.86 -8.92 -6.80
C SER A 214 -15.14 -8.24 -7.26
N ARG A 215 -15.70 -8.69 -8.39
CA ARG A 215 -16.94 -8.13 -8.95
C ARG A 215 -18.09 -8.11 -7.96
N ASP A 216 -18.23 -9.21 -7.19
CA ASP A 216 -19.34 -9.40 -6.26
C ASP A 216 -19.22 -8.56 -4.99
N ARG A 217 -18.00 -8.14 -4.65
CA ARG A 217 -17.70 -7.31 -3.46
C ARG A 217 -17.54 -5.83 -3.77
N ALA A 218 -17.55 -5.46 -5.05
CA ALA A 218 -17.45 -4.07 -5.47
C ALA A 218 -18.79 -3.37 -5.24
N SER A 219 -18.82 -2.43 -4.27
CA SER A 219 -19.98 -1.57 -4.00
C SER A 219 -20.31 -0.66 -5.19
N MET A 220 -21.49 -0.05 -5.17
CA MET A 220 -21.87 0.95 -6.18
C MET A 220 -20.97 2.18 -6.12
N GLU A 221 -20.55 2.61 -4.94
CA GLU A 221 -19.70 3.79 -4.71
C GLU A 221 -18.37 3.69 -5.46
N VAL A 222 -17.72 2.51 -5.44
CA VAL A 222 -16.45 2.28 -6.15
C VAL A 222 -16.61 2.33 -7.67
N ARG A 223 -17.83 2.16 -8.18
CA ARG A 223 -18.16 2.18 -9.63
C ARG A 223 -18.53 3.57 -10.13
N ASP A 224 -18.81 4.49 -9.23
CA ASP A 224 -19.19 5.85 -9.56
C ASP A 224 -18.00 6.69 -10.06
N VAL A 225 -18.33 7.79 -10.73
CA VAL A 225 -17.34 8.78 -11.17
C VAL A 225 -17.10 9.76 -10.03
N HIS A 226 -15.92 9.66 -9.44
CA HIS A 226 -15.49 10.56 -8.38
C HIS A 226 -14.93 11.88 -8.96
N PRO A 227 -15.08 13.05 -8.30
CA PRO A 227 -14.51 14.32 -8.78
C PRO A 227 -13.00 14.28 -9.04
N SER A 228 -12.26 13.47 -8.29
CA SER A 228 -10.81 13.28 -8.48
C SER A 228 -10.44 12.58 -9.80
N HIS A 229 -11.43 12.02 -10.53
CA HIS A 229 -11.20 11.44 -11.85
C HIS A 229 -10.86 12.49 -12.90
N PHE A 230 -11.23 13.76 -12.67
CA PHE A 230 -10.98 14.84 -13.61
C PHE A 230 -9.49 14.91 -14.00
N GLY A 231 -9.21 14.84 -15.29
CA GLY A 231 -7.86 14.84 -15.85
C GLY A 231 -7.06 13.53 -15.62
N ARG A 232 -7.58 12.57 -14.86
CA ARG A 232 -6.88 11.33 -14.49
C ARG A 232 -7.48 10.08 -15.14
N MET A 233 -8.76 9.92 -15.06
CA MET A 233 -9.48 8.77 -15.62
C MET A 233 -10.66 9.25 -16.48
N CYS A 234 -10.84 8.67 -17.65
CA CYS A 234 -11.94 9.03 -18.52
C CYS A 234 -13.28 8.62 -17.88
N PRO A 235 -14.24 9.56 -17.70
CA PRO A 235 -15.52 9.25 -17.07
C PRO A 235 -16.49 8.54 -18.01
N ILE A 236 -16.22 8.51 -19.31
CA ILE A 236 -17.12 7.97 -20.33
C ILE A 236 -16.71 6.56 -20.73
N GLU A 237 -15.40 6.30 -20.85
CA GLU A 237 -14.89 5.03 -21.32
C GLU A 237 -14.89 3.98 -20.19
N SER A 238 -15.99 3.23 -20.11
CA SER A 238 -16.16 2.10 -19.20
C SER A 238 -17.00 1.03 -19.89
N PRO A 239 -16.76 -0.28 -19.64
CA PRO A 239 -17.57 -1.33 -20.21
C PRO A 239 -18.99 -1.32 -19.65
N GLU A 240 -19.92 -1.83 -20.44
CA GLU A 240 -21.28 -2.14 -19.99
C GLU A 240 -21.33 -3.49 -19.27
N GLY A 241 -22.27 -3.65 -18.34
CA GLY A 241 -22.51 -4.90 -17.63
C GLY A 241 -21.73 -5.03 -16.31
N PRO A 242 -21.32 -6.25 -15.87
CA PRO A 242 -20.79 -6.52 -14.53
C PRO A 242 -19.51 -5.75 -14.17
N ASN A 243 -18.76 -5.29 -15.15
CA ASN A 243 -17.49 -4.59 -14.96
C ASN A 243 -17.61 -3.06 -15.03
N ILE A 244 -18.83 -2.52 -15.11
CA ILE A 244 -19.05 -1.06 -15.19
C ILE A 244 -18.40 -0.37 -13.97
N GLY A 245 -17.68 0.72 -14.23
CA GLY A 245 -16.96 1.48 -13.22
C GLY A 245 -15.68 0.82 -12.67
N LEU A 246 -15.46 -0.48 -12.91
CA LEU A 246 -14.27 -1.21 -12.42
C LEU A 246 -13.13 -1.24 -13.44
N ILE A 247 -13.44 -0.97 -14.70
CA ILE A 247 -12.47 -0.87 -15.79
C ILE A 247 -12.67 0.48 -16.45
N GLY A 248 -11.59 1.21 -16.65
CA GLY A 248 -11.59 2.51 -17.32
C GLY A 248 -10.28 2.75 -18.03
N SER A 249 -10.10 3.94 -18.56
CA SER A 249 -8.91 4.34 -19.27
C SER A 249 -8.26 5.56 -18.65
N LEU A 250 -6.93 5.58 -18.66
CA LEU A 250 -6.14 6.73 -18.22
C LEU A 250 -6.41 7.91 -19.17
N ALA A 251 -6.71 9.08 -18.60
CA ALA A 251 -6.92 10.30 -19.39
C ALA A 251 -5.66 10.66 -20.19
N THR A 252 -5.83 11.42 -21.27
CA THR A 252 -4.75 11.71 -22.24
C THR A 252 -3.51 12.32 -21.58
N PHE A 253 -3.70 13.28 -20.68
CA PHE A 253 -2.61 13.94 -19.95
C PHE A 253 -2.31 13.32 -18.59
N GLY A 254 -3.09 12.30 -18.19
CA GLY A 254 -2.82 11.56 -16.96
C GLY A 254 -1.53 10.76 -17.06
N ARG A 255 -0.72 10.82 -16.01
CA ARG A 255 0.50 10.01 -15.85
C ARG A 255 0.55 9.41 -14.46
N VAL A 256 1.26 8.30 -14.33
CA VAL A 256 1.46 7.63 -13.02
C VAL A 256 2.81 8.08 -12.46
N ASN A 257 2.82 8.61 -11.24
CA ASN A 257 4.02 9.06 -10.58
C ASN A 257 4.85 7.89 -10.01
N PRO A 258 6.08 8.14 -9.50
CA PRO A 258 6.95 7.08 -8.95
C PRO A 258 6.35 6.33 -7.74
N PHE A 259 5.34 6.89 -7.09
CA PHE A 259 4.61 6.27 -5.98
C PHE A 259 3.37 5.49 -6.45
N GLY A 260 3.00 5.57 -7.72
CA GLY A 260 1.85 4.88 -8.28
C GLY A 260 0.54 5.69 -8.26
N PHE A 261 0.55 6.97 -7.90
CA PHE A 261 -0.62 7.84 -7.98
C PHE A 261 -0.73 8.50 -9.34
N ILE A 262 -1.97 8.72 -9.79
CA ILE A 262 -2.21 9.40 -11.07
C ILE A 262 -2.12 10.90 -10.86
N GLU A 263 -1.25 11.54 -11.63
CA GLU A 263 -1.08 12.98 -11.71
C GLU A 263 -1.57 13.51 -13.05
N THR A 264 -1.97 14.78 -13.07
CA THR A 264 -2.38 15.48 -14.29
C THR A 264 -1.94 16.93 -14.21
N PRO A 265 -1.56 17.56 -15.33
CA PRO A 265 -1.16 18.96 -15.35
C PRO A 265 -2.35 19.88 -15.14
N TYR A 266 -2.19 20.84 -14.24
CA TYR A 266 -3.12 21.96 -14.05
C TYR A 266 -2.39 23.28 -14.21
N ARG A 267 -3.08 24.26 -14.82
CA ARG A 267 -2.59 25.63 -14.85
C ARG A 267 -2.92 26.31 -13.52
N LYS A 268 -1.95 27.01 -12.97
CA LYS A 268 -2.13 27.78 -11.74
C LYS A 268 -3.04 28.99 -12.00
N VAL A 269 -3.93 29.26 -11.06
CA VAL A 269 -4.81 30.42 -11.10
C VAL A 269 -4.40 31.39 -10.00
N VAL A 270 -4.09 32.63 -10.38
CA VAL A 270 -3.73 33.71 -9.47
C VAL A 270 -4.73 34.85 -9.62
N ASN A 271 -5.38 35.26 -8.55
CA ASN A 271 -6.41 36.33 -8.53
C ASN A 271 -7.49 36.17 -9.61
N GLY A 272 -7.92 34.92 -9.88
CA GLY A 272 -8.94 34.62 -10.90
C GLY A 272 -8.44 34.55 -12.33
N HIS A 273 -7.16 34.80 -12.59
CA HIS A 273 -6.53 34.69 -13.92
C HIS A 273 -5.68 33.42 -14.04
N VAL A 274 -5.88 32.69 -15.12
CA VAL A 274 -5.09 31.50 -15.46
C VAL A 274 -3.72 31.94 -15.92
N THR A 275 -2.67 31.38 -15.29
CA THR A 275 -1.26 31.61 -15.67
C THR A 275 -0.77 30.52 -16.63
N ASP A 276 0.39 30.72 -17.25
CA ASP A 276 1.07 29.69 -18.05
C ASP A 276 1.87 28.70 -17.21
N GLU A 277 1.92 28.90 -15.89
CA GLU A 277 2.59 28.00 -14.95
C GLU A 277 1.78 26.72 -14.78
N VAL A 278 2.43 25.56 -15.00
CA VAL A 278 1.80 24.24 -14.91
C VAL A 278 2.32 23.50 -13.69
N GLU A 279 1.41 23.04 -12.85
CA GLU A 279 1.68 22.15 -11.71
C GLU A 279 1.04 20.77 -11.95
N TYR A 280 1.67 19.70 -11.36
CA TYR A 280 1.17 18.32 -11.44
C TYR A 280 0.60 17.83 -10.13
#